data_dabf450daef157b48af4789285cc1508
#
_entry.id   dabf450daef157b48af4789285cc1508
#
_cell.length_a   1.000
_cell.length_b   1.000
_cell.length_c   1.000
_cell.angle_alpha   90.00
_cell.angle_beta   90.00
_cell.angle_gamma   90.00
#
_symmetry.space_group_name_H-M   'P 1'
#
loop_
_entity.id
_entity.type
_entity.pdbx_description
1 polymer ?
#
loop_
_entity_poly.entity_id
_entity_poly.type
_entity_poly.pdbx_seq_one_letter_code
_entity_poly.pdbx_strand_id
1 'polypeptide(L)'
;MSAMAPEFLGYPRPDGSAGTRNRLLVISILGLTGGPARRIAKQVPGALLIELPYGRGQFGEDRAMTRRMIAGLGRNPNAGGVLLVGADRLRLDAAAESIAPSGKPLEAIALDDVHEDSLALSDRGLRLAAAMTRDISRARRVPLPASMLRLGIECGHSDATSGLGANPLAGMVADRVVDAGGASVFGETMEWLGAEHVLAARAATPEIGRAIVDAVAQRERWAAASGEDLTGNNPGQENIRGGLSSIEEKSLGAIAKGGSRPVQGVVPHAAPLPGPGLWVMEGPAFSPPSITGFVAAGCTMLIFTTGPGNSYCDTLAPTVKVTVNPKTAQRLAHQIDFDGSGLMLGTREPAEAADALFAQLLDHASGTRCWGEVLDEGGYAFARLGVDF
;
A
#
# COMPACT_ATOMS: atom_id res chain seq x y z
N MET A 1 5.80 -36.11 7.17
CA MET A 1 6.07 -34.99 8.09
C MET A 1 5.18 -33.85 7.61
N SER A 2 4.26 -33.34 8.43
CA SER A 2 3.48 -32.17 8.09
C SER A 2 4.47 -31.00 7.93
N ALA A 3 4.51 -30.38 6.76
CA ALA A 3 5.32 -29.17 6.57
C ALA A 3 4.83 -28.13 7.60
N MET A 4 5.76 -27.56 8.38
CA MET A 4 5.41 -26.45 9.28
C MET A 4 4.80 -25.32 8.46
N ALA A 5 3.71 -24.74 8.97
CA ALA A 5 3.11 -23.57 8.33
C ALA A 5 4.17 -22.45 8.22
N PRO A 6 4.22 -21.72 7.10
CA PRO A 6 5.18 -20.64 6.94
C PRO A 6 4.97 -19.55 8.00
N GLU A 7 6.06 -19.04 8.57
CA GLU A 7 6.09 -18.07 9.66
C GLU A 7 6.99 -16.88 9.33
N PHE A 8 6.78 -15.76 10.01
CA PHE A 8 7.66 -14.60 10.02
C PHE A 8 7.83 -14.06 11.44
N LEU A 9 8.89 -13.29 11.69
CA LEU A 9 9.10 -12.59 12.96
C LEU A 9 8.44 -11.23 12.93
N GLY A 10 7.30 -11.07 13.60
CA GLY A 10 6.50 -9.86 13.58
C GLY A 10 6.15 -9.31 14.96
N TYR A 11 5.41 -8.22 14.97
CA TYR A 11 4.93 -7.54 16.17
C TYR A 11 3.43 -7.79 16.32
N PRO A 12 2.99 -8.60 17.31
CA PRO A 12 1.56 -8.75 17.59
C PRO A 12 0.97 -7.42 18.07
N ARG A 13 -0.27 -7.15 17.67
CA ARG A 13 -1.00 -5.94 18.06
C ARG A 13 -2.19 -6.27 18.95
N PRO A 14 -2.65 -5.30 19.78
CA PRO A 14 -3.78 -5.53 20.71
C PRO A 14 -5.08 -5.94 19.99
N ASP A 15 -5.30 -5.49 18.76
CA ASP A 15 -6.44 -5.84 17.93
C ASP A 15 -6.35 -7.22 17.24
N GLY A 16 -5.32 -7.99 17.56
CA GLY A 16 -5.08 -9.30 16.97
C GLY A 16 -4.38 -9.27 15.61
N SER A 17 -4.04 -8.11 15.07
CA SER A 17 -3.26 -7.98 13.83
C SER A 17 -1.75 -8.14 14.09
N ALA A 18 -0.95 -8.21 13.01
CA ALA A 18 0.50 -8.36 13.08
C ALA A 18 1.23 -7.33 12.22
N GLY A 19 2.16 -6.59 12.81
CA GLY A 19 3.06 -5.68 12.10
C GLY A 19 4.37 -6.34 11.70
N THR A 20 4.88 -6.00 10.53
CA THR A 20 6.23 -6.35 10.06
C THR A 20 7.24 -5.25 10.41
N ARG A 21 6.76 -4.11 10.88
CA ARG A 21 7.52 -2.97 11.39
C ARG A 21 6.87 -2.48 12.70
N ASN A 22 7.56 -1.59 13.41
CA ASN A 22 7.08 -1.01 14.67
C ASN A 22 7.50 0.46 14.73
N ARG A 23 6.81 1.31 13.94
CA ARG A 23 7.14 2.71 13.73
C ARG A 23 6.23 3.62 14.55
N LEU A 24 6.74 4.76 15.02
CA LEU A 24 5.90 5.87 15.45
C LEU A 24 5.42 6.63 14.22
N LEU A 25 4.11 6.79 14.05
CA LEU A 25 3.55 7.69 13.04
C LEU A 25 3.25 9.05 13.67
N VAL A 26 3.72 10.12 13.03
CA VAL A 26 3.29 11.50 13.28
C VAL A 26 2.38 11.89 12.14
N ILE A 27 1.10 12.02 12.39
CA ILE A 27 0.09 12.32 11.36
C ILE A 27 -0.41 13.75 11.54
N SER A 28 -0.08 14.63 10.58
CA SER A 28 -0.74 15.93 10.45
C SER A 28 -2.06 15.75 9.72
N ILE A 29 -3.19 15.99 10.42
CA ILE A 29 -4.54 15.75 9.86
C ILE A 29 -5.05 16.90 8.97
N LEU A 30 -4.26 17.95 8.77
CA LEU A 30 -4.53 19.04 7.83
C LEU A 30 -3.26 19.85 7.54
N GLY A 31 -3.24 20.54 6.40
CA GLY A 31 -2.05 21.24 5.89
C GLY A 31 -1.49 22.34 6.80
N LEU A 32 -2.32 22.97 7.66
CA LEU A 32 -1.88 24.02 8.59
C LEU A 32 -0.86 23.53 9.62
N THR A 33 -0.90 22.27 9.99
CA THR A 33 -0.02 21.68 11.00
C THR A 33 1.13 20.85 10.44
N GLY A 34 1.29 20.82 9.13
CA GLY A 34 2.37 20.10 8.47
C GLY A 34 3.77 20.57 8.92
N GLY A 35 3.99 21.88 9.07
CA GLY A 35 5.27 22.43 9.54
C GLY A 35 5.68 21.91 10.93
N PRO A 36 4.85 22.06 11.97
CA PRO A 36 5.09 21.48 13.28
C PRO A 36 5.27 19.96 13.25
N ALA A 37 4.40 19.22 12.57
CA ALA A 37 4.48 17.75 12.46
C ALA A 37 5.81 17.29 11.83
N ARG A 38 6.27 17.98 10.80
CA ARG A 38 7.55 17.73 10.12
C ARG A 38 8.73 17.96 11.07
N ARG A 39 8.70 19.05 11.88
CA ARG A 39 9.75 19.29 12.89
C ARG A 39 9.79 18.19 13.94
N ILE A 40 8.63 17.73 14.40
CA ILE A 40 8.52 16.64 15.40
C ILE A 40 9.10 15.35 14.82
N ALA A 41 8.62 14.91 13.66
CA ALA A 41 9.05 13.66 13.05
C ALA A 41 10.56 13.65 12.73
N LYS A 42 11.10 14.77 12.23
CA LYS A 42 12.54 14.89 11.91
C LYS A 42 13.46 14.76 13.11
N GLN A 43 13.01 15.17 14.32
CA GLN A 43 13.83 15.17 15.52
C GLN A 43 13.75 13.85 16.30
N VAL A 44 12.80 12.97 15.98
CA VAL A 44 12.66 11.67 16.64
C VAL A 44 13.10 10.55 15.69
N PRO A 45 14.26 9.94 15.91
CA PRO A 45 14.79 8.90 15.03
C PRO A 45 13.79 7.75 14.84
N GLY A 46 13.51 7.43 13.56
CA GLY A 46 12.60 6.35 13.20
C GLY A 46 11.11 6.70 13.24
N ALA A 47 10.75 7.93 13.62
CA ALA A 47 9.38 8.42 13.42
C ALA A 47 9.12 8.68 11.94
N LEU A 48 7.92 8.35 11.48
CA LEU A 48 7.47 8.57 10.11
C LEU A 48 6.43 9.68 10.07
N LEU A 49 6.55 10.58 9.11
CA LEU A 49 5.59 11.65 8.89
C LEU A 49 4.54 11.22 7.86
N ILE A 50 3.28 11.42 8.19
CA ILE A 50 2.16 11.45 7.25
C ILE A 50 1.54 12.85 7.31
N GLU A 51 1.58 13.56 6.22
CA GLU A 51 1.10 14.95 6.14
C GLU A 51 -0.07 15.04 5.16
N LEU A 52 -1.25 15.38 5.67
CA LEU A 52 -2.40 15.65 4.83
C LEU A 52 -2.29 17.09 4.27
N PRO A 53 -2.23 17.27 2.94
CA PRO A 53 -2.09 18.62 2.38
C PRO A 53 -3.41 19.41 2.35
N TYR A 54 -4.55 18.74 2.57
CA TYR A 54 -5.87 19.30 2.41
C TYR A 54 -6.37 20.02 3.66
N GLY A 55 -7.40 20.87 3.48
CA GLY A 55 -8.03 21.65 4.52
C GLY A 55 -9.50 21.29 4.75
N ARG A 56 -10.30 22.32 5.08
CA ARG A 56 -11.72 22.17 5.42
C ARG A 56 -12.63 22.00 4.20
N GLY A 57 -12.16 22.35 3.00
CA GLY A 57 -12.95 22.43 1.79
C GLY A 57 -13.42 21.09 1.22
N GLN A 58 -12.90 19.96 1.71
CA GLN A 58 -13.34 18.65 1.25
C GLN A 58 -14.77 18.32 1.72
N PHE A 59 -15.57 17.72 0.83
CA PHE A 59 -16.92 17.24 1.16
C PHE A 59 -17.23 15.94 0.41
N GLY A 60 -18.41 15.37 0.72
CA GLY A 60 -18.86 14.13 0.08
C GLY A 60 -17.86 12.97 0.21
N GLU A 61 -17.61 12.29 -0.89
CA GLU A 61 -16.73 11.11 -0.93
C GLU A 61 -15.26 11.45 -0.68
N ASP A 62 -14.76 12.61 -1.12
CA ASP A 62 -13.38 13.04 -0.84
C ASP A 62 -13.11 13.14 0.66
N ARG A 63 -14.04 13.76 1.40
CA ARG A 63 -13.93 13.84 2.86
C ARG A 63 -14.02 12.47 3.52
N ALA A 64 -14.93 11.61 3.04
CA ALA A 64 -15.06 10.25 3.54
C ALA A 64 -13.81 9.41 3.28
N MET A 65 -13.26 9.49 2.07
CA MET A 65 -12.02 8.80 1.67
C MET A 65 -10.82 9.28 2.47
N THR A 66 -10.64 10.60 2.64
CA THR A 66 -9.56 11.18 3.45
C THR A 66 -9.62 10.70 4.89
N ARG A 67 -10.81 10.70 5.51
CA ARG A 67 -11.00 10.18 6.88
C ARG A 67 -10.68 8.69 6.95
N ARG A 68 -11.11 7.92 5.98
CA ARG A 68 -10.83 6.48 5.85
C ARG A 68 -9.33 6.21 5.75
N MET A 69 -8.61 7.01 4.93
CA MET A 69 -7.15 6.92 4.79
C MET A 69 -6.41 7.26 6.09
N ILE A 70 -6.76 8.35 6.77
CA ILE A 70 -6.15 8.72 8.07
C ILE A 70 -6.38 7.62 9.10
N ALA A 71 -7.63 7.16 9.24
CA ALA A 71 -7.98 6.08 10.15
C ALA A 71 -7.22 4.79 9.84
N GLY A 72 -7.16 4.42 8.56
CA GLY A 72 -6.49 3.22 8.09
C GLY A 72 -4.97 3.25 8.30
N LEU A 73 -4.31 4.36 7.95
CA LEU A 73 -2.87 4.53 8.18
C LEU A 73 -2.55 4.49 9.69
N GLY A 74 -3.34 5.17 10.53
CA GLY A 74 -3.19 5.11 11.98
C GLY A 74 -3.43 3.71 12.56
N ARG A 75 -4.36 2.94 12.01
CA ARG A 75 -4.62 1.54 12.41
C ARG A 75 -3.62 0.56 11.84
N ASN A 76 -2.85 0.92 10.81
CA ASN A 76 -1.96 -0.04 10.15
C ASN A 76 -1.08 -0.76 11.16
N PRO A 77 -0.96 -2.10 11.11
CA PRO A 77 -0.19 -2.88 12.08
C PRO A 77 1.31 -2.53 12.15
N ASN A 78 1.88 -1.91 11.10
CA ASN A 78 3.27 -1.46 11.11
C ASN A 78 3.49 -0.20 11.98
N ALA A 79 2.41 0.54 12.31
CA ALA A 79 2.47 1.59 13.31
C ALA A 79 2.43 0.97 14.72
N GLY A 80 3.49 1.18 15.49
CA GLY A 80 3.56 0.80 16.89
C GLY A 80 2.89 1.83 17.82
N GLY A 81 2.80 3.08 17.38
CA GLY A 81 2.11 4.18 18.04
C GLY A 81 1.80 5.31 17.06
N VAL A 82 0.87 6.17 17.41
CA VAL A 82 0.41 7.29 16.57
C VAL A 82 0.34 8.58 17.38
N LEU A 83 1.00 9.63 16.89
CA LEU A 83 0.84 10.99 17.35
C LEU A 83 0.06 11.78 16.29
N LEU A 84 -1.14 12.23 16.64
CA LEU A 84 -1.94 13.10 15.79
C LEU A 84 -1.63 14.57 16.06
N VAL A 85 -1.47 15.34 15.01
CA VAL A 85 -1.22 16.79 15.06
C VAL A 85 -2.30 17.48 14.24
N GLY A 86 -3.04 18.39 14.88
CA GLY A 86 -4.17 19.09 14.26
C GLY A 86 -4.26 20.55 14.70
N ALA A 87 -5.18 21.31 14.08
CA ALA A 87 -5.44 22.68 14.49
C ALA A 87 -6.49 22.73 15.58
N ASP A 88 -7.61 22.04 15.42
CA ASP A 88 -8.76 22.06 16.32
C ASP A 88 -9.02 20.69 16.95
N ARG A 89 -9.52 20.70 18.20
CA ARG A 89 -9.82 19.49 18.94
C ARG A 89 -10.93 18.66 18.31
N LEU A 90 -11.95 19.27 17.75
CA LEU A 90 -13.12 18.53 17.23
C LEU A 90 -12.72 17.52 16.15
N ARG A 91 -11.88 17.91 15.19
CA ARG A 91 -11.42 17.02 14.12
C ARG A 91 -10.37 16.05 14.59
N LEU A 92 -9.51 16.52 15.50
CA LEU A 92 -8.43 15.71 16.03
C LEU A 92 -9.00 14.55 16.88
N ASP A 93 -9.99 14.82 17.73
CA ASP A 93 -10.63 13.80 18.55
C ASP A 93 -11.41 12.80 17.70
N ALA A 94 -12.12 13.25 16.66
CA ALA A 94 -12.77 12.36 15.71
C ALA A 94 -11.78 11.45 14.96
N ALA A 95 -10.59 11.95 14.62
CA ALA A 95 -9.52 11.13 14.04
C ALA A 95 -8.98 10.13 15.08
N ALA A 96 -8.76 10.55 16.30
CA ALA A 96 -8.31 9.69 17.40
C ALA A 96 -9.32 8.58 17.70
N GLU A 97 -10.60 8.89 17.80
CA GLU A 97 -11.67 7.90 17.97
C GLU A 97 -11.69 6.85 16.86
N SER A 98 -11.41 7.28 15.61
CA SER A 98 -11.34 6.35 14.50
C SER A 98 -10.15 5.39 14.55
N ILE A 99 -9.06 5.75 15.24
CA ILE A 99 -7.83 4.94 15.37
C ILE A 99 -7.83 4.12 16.66
N ALA A 100 -8.48 4.60 17.71
CA ALA A 100 -8.49 3.99 19.04
C ALA A 100 -8.82 2.48 19.08
N PRO A 101 -9.73 1.93 18.22
CA PRO A 101 -9.99 0.48 18.20
C PRO A 101 -8.77 -0.41 17.93
N SER A 102 -7.67 0.15 17.41
CA SER A 102 -6.40 -0.58 17.25
C SER A 102 -5.70 -0.91 18.57
N GLY A 103 -6.09 -0.25 19.68
CA GLY A 103 -5.50 -0.45 21.00
C GLY A 103 -4.04 -0.03 21.15
N LYS A 104 -3.47 0.64 20.15
CA LYS A 104 -2.08 1.12 20.15
C LYS A 104 -1.93 2.40 20.95
N PRO A 105 -0.71 2.74 21.46
CA PRO A 105 -0.41 4.06 21.99
C PRO A 105 -0.83 5.15 21.00
N LEU A 106 -1.70 6.05 21.44
CA LEU A 106 -2.29 7.12 20.64
C LEU A 106 -2.31 8.40 21.45
N GLU A 107 -1.63 9.43 20.95
CA GLU A 107 -1.61 10.78 21.50
C GLU A 107 -2.08 11.77 20.45
N ALA A 108 -2.61 12.91 20.91
CA ALA A 108 -3.14 13.95 20.05
C ALA A 108 -2.83 15.33 20.62
N ILE A 109 -2.39 16.25 19.75
CA ILE A 109 -2.10 17.63 20.13
C ILE A 109 -2.62 18.60 19.06
N ALA A 110 -3.34 19.64 19.49
CA ALA A 110 -3.91 20.68 18.65
C ALA A 110 -3.20 22.03 18.84
N LEU A 111 -3.30 22.93 17.84
CA LEU A 111 -2.92 24.33 17.98
C LEU A 111 -3.75 25.02 19.08
N ASP A 112 -5.04 24.69 19.19
CA ASP A 112 -5.90 25.19 20.28
C ASP A 112 -5.31 24.93 21.68
N ASP A 113 -4.60 23.81 21.89
CA ASP A 113 -4.01 23.47 23.20
C ASP A 113 -2.84 24.36 23.61
N VAL A 114 -2.29 25.12 22.68
CA VAL A 114 -1.09 25.92 22.82
C VAL A 114 -1.30 27.38 22.37
N HIS A 115 -2.55 27.84 22.32
CA HIS A 115 -2.92 29.20 21.95
C HIS A 115 -2.32 29.61 20.59
N GLU A 116 -2.46 28.73 19.57
CA GLU A 116 -1.99 28.92 18.19
C GLU A 116 -0.45 29.02 18.04
N ASP A 117 0.33 28.78 19.11
CA ASP A 117 1.79 28.83 19.05
C ASP A 117 2.36 27.53 18.43
N SER A 118 2.81 27.62 17.19
CA SER A 118 3.37 26.48 16.45
C SER A 118 4.73 25.99 16.99
N LEU A 119 5.45 26.82 17.75
CA LEU A 119 6.70 26.42 18.41
C LEU A 119 6.39 25.64 19.69
N ALA A 120 5.43 26.11 20.49
CA ALA A 120 4.94 25.39 21.66
C ALA A 120 4.31 24.05 21.24
N LEU A 121 3.55 24.00 20.14
CA LEU A 121 3.03 22.76 19.55
C LEU A 121 4.17 21.78 19.21
N SER A 122 5.24 22.29 18.58
CA SER A 122 6.38 21.47 18.19
C SER A 122 7.15 20.93 19.41
N ASP A 123 7.40 21.75 20.45
CA ASP A 123 8.07 21.32 21.68
C ASP A 123 7.26 20.25 22.41
N ARG A 124 5.96 20.50 22.65
CA ARG A 124 5.09 19.55 23.32
C ARG A 124 4.95 18.25 22.52
N GLY A 125 4.77 18.35 21.18
CA GLY A 125 4.69 17.20 20.31
C GLY A 125 5.98 16.38 20.26
N LEU A 126 7.16 17.04 20.31
CA LEU A 126 8.45 16.37 20.39
C LEU A 126 8.58 15.54 21.68
N ARG A 127 8.17 16.10 22.82
CA ARG A 127 8.20 15.37 24.11
C ARG A 127 7.29 14.15 24.09
N LEU A 128 6.08 14.28 23.55
CA LEU A 128 5.14 13.16 23.36
C LEU A 128 5.75 12.10 22.43
N ALA A 129 6.22 12.49 21.27
CA ALA A 129 6.81 11.57 20.30
C ALA A 129 8.03 10.82 20.87
N ALA A 130 8.89 11.50 21.61
CA ALA A 130 10.04 10.87 22.28
C ALA A 130 9.61 9.84 23.34
N ALA A 131 8.63 10.18 24.19
CA ALA A 131 8.08 9.26 25.18
C ALA A 131 7.44 8.04 24.51
N MET A 132 6.59 8.25 23.50
CA MET A 132 5.95 7.17 22.74
C MET A 132 6.97 6.27 22.04
N THR A 133 8.01 6.84 21.41
CA THR A 133 9.08 6.06 20.76
C THR A 133 9.80 5.17 21.76
N ARG A 134 10.12 5.70 22.96
CA ARG A 134 10.70 4.90 24.05
C ARG A 134 9.79 3.74 24.45
N ASP A 135 8.50 3.99 24.58
CA ASP A 135 7.55 2.96 25.02
C ASP A 135 7.34 1.87 23.97
N ILE A 136 7.14 2.22 22.71
CA ILE A 136 7.00 1.23 21.64
C ILE A 136 8.30 0.46 21.38
N SER A 137 9.47 1.00 21.75
CA SER A 137 10.76 0.31 21.63
C SER A 137 10.90 -0.95 22.51
N ARG A 138 10.00 -1.13 23.48
CA ARG A 138 9.94 -2.34 24.32
C ARG A 138 9.37 -3.55 23.60
N ALA A 139 8.62 -3.33 22.53
CA ALA A 139 8.07 -4.43 21.72
C ALA A 139 9.18 -5.29 21.12
N ARG A 140 8.95 -6.60 21.08
CA ARG A 140 9.87 -7.58 20.50
C ARG A 140 9.16 -8.33 19.37
N ARG A 141 9.92 -8.70 18.36
CA ARG A 141 9.44 -9.62 17.32
C ARG A 141 9.26 -11.01 17.91
N VAL A 142 8.17 -11.66 17.51
CA VAL A 142 7.88 -13.05 17.85
C VAL A 142 7.52 -13.83 16.59
N PRO A 143 7.67 -15.17 16.55
CA PRO A 143 7.16 -15.98 15.46
C PRO A 143 5.64 -15.83 15.33
N LEU A 144 5.19 -15.52 14.12
CA LEU A 144 3.78 -15.34 13.75
C LEU A 144 3.50 -16.10 12.45
N PRO A 145 2.33 -16.73 12.31
CA PRO A 145 2.00 -17.46 11.10
C PRO A 145 1.79 -16.52 9.91
N ALA A 146 2.18 -16.97 8.71
CA ALA A 146 1.99 -16.19 7.47
C ALA A 146 0.51 -15.87 7.16
N SER A 147 -0.43 -16.56 7.81
CA SER A 147 -1.87 -16.23 7.76
C SER A 147 -2.19 -14.80 8.27
N MET A 148 -1.29 -14.18 9.03
CA MET A 148 -1.45 -12.81 9.50
C MET A 148 -0.92 -11.76 8.51
N LEU A 149 -0.27 -12.17 7.41
CA LEU A 149 0.20 -11.25 6.40
C LEU A 149 -0.96 -10.65 5.59
N ARG A 150 -0.82 -9.35 5.30
CA ARG A 150 -1.66 -8.61 4.38
C ARG A 150 -0.77 -7.99 3.32
N LEU A 151 -0.87 -8.50 2.09
CA LEU A 151 0.00 -8.18 0.97
C LEU A 151 -0.73 -7.28 -0.02
N GLY A 152 -0.18 -6.10 -0.28
CA GLY A 152 -0.58 -5.26 -1.41
C GLY A 152 0.32 -5.52 -2.62
N ILE A 153 -0.24 -5.59 -3.81
CA ILE A 153 0.54 -5.82 -5.04
C ILE A 153 0.26 -4.71 -6.05
N GLU A 154 1.32 -4.08 -6.47
CA GLU A 154 1.31 -2.99 -7.44
C GLU A 154 2.22 -3.29 -8.63
N CYS A 155 1.98 -2.67 -9.78
CA CYS A 155 2.91 -2.64 -10.90
C CYS A 155 3.08 -1.21 -11.40
N GLY A 156 4.27 -0.86 -11.85
CA GLY A 156 4.53 0.50 -12.33
C GLY A 156 5.74 0.57 -13.25
N HIS A 157 5.67 1.47 -14.25
CA HIS A 157 6.56 1.47 -15.40
C HIS A 157 6.59 0.08 -16.06
N SER A 158 5.39 -0.39 -16.45
CA SER A 158 5.25 -1.72 -17.04
C SER A 158 5.80 -1.74 -18.46
N ASP A 159 6.48 -2.84 -18.80
CA ASP A 159 6.90 -3.21 -20.15
C ASP A 159 6.38 -4.63 -20.47
N ALA A 160 6.74 -5.18 -21.63
CA ALA A 160 6.32 -6.54 -22.03
C ALA A 160 6.73 -7.59 -20.98
N THR A 161 7.89 -7.44 -20.31
CA THR A 161 8.35 -8.39 -19.29
C THR A 161 7.48 -8.35 -18.04
N SER A 162 6.81 -7.23 -17.76
CA SER A 162 5.90 -7.10 -16.61
C SER A 162 4.71 -8.06 -16.74
N GLY A 163 4.03 -8.05 -17.89
CA GLY A 163 2.88 -8.92 -18.16
C GLY A 163 3.27 -10.39 -18.36
N LEU A 164 4.41 -10.65 -19.01
CA LEU A 164 4.86 -12.01 -19.31
C LEU A 164 5.49 -12.75 -18.12
N GLY A 165 6.02 -12.02 -17.13
CA GLY A 165 6.77 -12.67 -16.06
C GLY A 165 6.62 -12.03 -14.67
N ALA A 166 6.83 -10.71 -14.52
CA ALA A 166 6.87 -10.10 -13.19
C ALA A 166 5.51 -10.13 -12.48
N ASN A 167 4.43 -9.78 -13.17
CA ASN A 167 3.07 -9.80 -12.62
C ASN A 167 2.59 -11.25 -12.36
N PRO A 168 2.75 -12.22 -13.29
CA PRO A 168 2.48 -13.63 -12.99
C PRO A 168 3.26 -14.15 -11.76
N LEU A 169 4.55 -13.79 -11.65
CA LEU A 169 5.38 -14.17 -10.50
C LEU A 169 4.82 -13.59 -9.18
N ALA A 170 4.47 -12.29 -9.16
CA ALA A 170 3.82 -11.67 -8.00
C ALA A 170 2.48 -12.34 -7.69
N GLY A 171 1.71 -12.71 -8.70
CA GLY A 171 0.45 -13.45 -8.58
C GLY A 171 0.63 -14.83 -7.94
N MET A 172 1.68 -15.54 -8.31
CA MET A 172 2.00 -16.82 -7.65
C MET A 172 2.37 -16.65 -6.17
N VAL A 173 2.95 -15.52 -5.78
CA VAL A 173 3.20 -15.18 -4.37
C VAL A 173 1.90 -14.78 -3.67
N ALA A 174 1.00 -14.04 -4.35
CA ALA A 174 -0.35 -13.77 -3.83
C ALA A 174 -1.08 -15.07 -3.48
N ASP A 175 -1.03 -16.05 -4.37
CA ASP A 175 -1.64 -17.37 -4.13
C ASP A 175 -1.04 -18.05 -2.88
N ARG A 176 0.28 -18.00 -2.67
CA ARG A 176 0.94 -18.56 -1.48
C ARG A 176 0.51 -17.86 -0.18
N VAL A 177 0.36 -16.53 -0.21
CA VAL A 177 -0.14 -15.77 0.94
C VAL A 177 -1.58 -16.17 1.26
N VAL A 178 -2.43 -16.28 0.25
CA VAL A 178 -3.84 -16.68 0.40
C VAL A 178 -3.95 -18.13 0.88
N ASP A 179 -3.16 -19.05 0.32
CA ASP A 179 -3.12 -20.47 0.72
C ASP A 179 -2.63 -20.64 2.15
N ALA A 180 -1.75 -19.75 2.63
CA ALA A 180 -1.33 -19.70 4.04
C ALA A 180 -2.41 -19.11 4.96
N GLY A 181 -3.55 -18.66 4.44
CA GLY A 181 -4.65 -18.04 5.20
C GLY A 181 -4.52 -16.53 5.36
N GLY A 182 -3.59 -15.88 4.67
CA GLY A 182 -3.41 -14.44 4.63
C GLY A 182 -4.35 -13.74 3.66
N ALA A 183 -4.18 -12.43 3.51
CA ALA A 183 -4.91 -11.61 2.54
C ALA A 183 -3.96 -11.00 1.51
N SER A 184 -4.41 -10.94 0.26
CA SER A 184 -3.73 -10.21 -0.80
C SER A 184 -4.71 -9.26 -1.49
N VAL A 185 -4.21 -8.09 -1.93
CA VAL A 185 -5.01 -7.10 -2.65
C VAL A 185 -4.20 -6.47 -3.77
N PHE A 186 -4.84 -6.19 -4.89
CA PHE A 186 -4.32 -5.32 -5.93
C PHE A 186 -5.40 -4.33 -6.39
N GLY A 187 -5.01 -3.26 -7.07
CA GLY A 187 -5.90 -2.16 -7.42
C GLY A 187 -5.72 -1.69 -8.85
N GLU A 188 -5.81 -0.35 -9.04
CA GLU A 188 -5.68 0.31 -10.32
C GLU A 188 -6.82 -0.04 -11.29
N THR A 189 -8.05 0.37 -10.92
CA THR A 189 -9.29 -0.05 -11.62
C THR A 189 -9.23 0.12 -13.15
N MET A 190 -8.58 1.17 -13.65
CA MET A 190 -8.42 1.36 -15.11
C MET A 190 -7.48 0.33 -15.76
N GLU A 191 -6.66 -0.37 -14.97
CA GLU A 191 -5.84 -1.48 -15.45
C GLU A 191 -6.58 -2.82 -15.46
N TRP A 192 -7.89 -2.82 -15.28
CA TRP A 192 -8.77 -3.96 -15.53
C TRP A 192 -9.56 -3.80 -16.84
N LEU A 193 -9.58 -2.58 -17.43
CA LEU A 193 -10.34 -2.25 -18.64
C LEU A 193 -9.95 -3.15 -19.80
N GLY A 194 -10.95 -3.80 -20.43
CA GLY A 194 -10.77 -4.79 -21.49
C GLY A 194 -10.42 -6.20 -20.99
N ALA A 195 -10.00 -6.35 -19.73
CA ALA A 195 -9.75 -7.63 -19.06
C ALA A 195 -10.67 -7.90 -17.86
N GLU A 196 -11.63 -6.98 -17.56
CA GLU A 196 -12.55 -7.10 -16.43
C GLU A 196 -13.38 -8.38 -16.47
N HIS A 197 -13.71 -8.88 -17.65
CA HIS A 197 -14.46 -10.14 -17.83
C HIS A 197 -13.64 -11.37 -17.38
N VAL A 198 -12.30 -11.35 -17.62
CA VAL A 198 -11.39 -12.41 -17.18
C VAL A 198 -11.27 -12.39 -15.66
N LEU A 199 -11.15 -11.19 -15.07
CA LEU A 199 -11.11 -11.02 -13.63
C LEU A 199 -12.44 -11.41 -12.97
N ALA A 200 -13.58 -11.00 -13.55
CA ALA A 200 -14.92 -11.32 -13.08
C ALA A 200 -15.22 -12.83 -13.12
N ALA A 201 -14.68 -13.55 -14.10
CA ALA A 201 -14.82 -15.01 -14.20
C ALA A 201 -14.15 -15.75 -13.01
N ARG A 202 -13.22 -15.09 -12.29
CA ARG A 202 -12.56 -15.60 -11.08
C ARG A 202 -13.21 -15.16 -9.78
N ALA A 203 -14.33 -14.44 -9.83
CA ALA A 203 -15.04 -14.00 -8.65
C ALA A 203 -15.62 -15.19 -7.85
N ALA A 204 -15.59 -15.11 -6.53
CA ALA A 204 -16.15 -16.14 -5.67
C ALA A 204 -17.68 -16.28 -5.81
N THR A 205 -18.36 -15.21 -6.23
CA THR A 205 -19.81 -15.21 -6.56
C THR A 205 -20.10 -14.35 -7.78
N PRO A 206 -21.25 -14.57 -8.46
CA PRO A 206 -21.67 -13.74 -9.59
C PRO A 206 -21.83 -12.25 -9.24
N GLU A 207 -22.23 -11.93 -8.01
CA GLU A 207 -22.37 -10.56 -7.50
C GLU A 207 -21.04 -9.83 -7.49
N ILE A 208 -19.97 -10.50 -7.02
CA ILE A 208 -18.60 -9.97 -7.02
C ILE A 208 -18.14 -9.75 -8.46
N GLY A 209 -18.44 -10.69 -9.36
CA GLY A 209 -18.12 -10.55 -10.79
C GLY A 209 -18.77 -9.30 -11.40
N ARG A 210 -20.06 -9.06 -11.11
CA ARG A 210 -20.76 -7.84 -11.51
C ARG A 210 -20.10 -6.58 -10.92
N ALA A 211 -19.75 -6.59 -9.64
CA ALA A 211 -19.11 -5.45 -8.99
C ALA A 211 -17.75 -5.08 -9.64
N ILE A 212 -16.97 -6.06 -10.12
CA ILE A 212 -15.73 -5.82 -10.86
C ILE A 212 -16.02 -5.07 -12.17
N VAL A 213 -16.99 -5.57 -12.96
CA VAL A 213 -17.39 -4.93 -14.24
C VAL A 213 -17.95 -3.52 -13.99
N ASP A 214 -18.79 -3.36 -12.97
CA ASP A 214 -19.38 -2.06 -12.62
C ASP A 214 -18.34 -1.04 -12.19
N ALA A 215 -17.27 -1.46 -11.51
CA ALA A 215 -16.16 -0.58 -11.12
C ALA A 215 -15.43 -0.02 -12.34
N VAL A 216 -15.16 -0.82 -13.36
CA VAL A 216 -14.58 -0.38 -14.63
C VAL A 216 -15.54 0.55 -15.37
N ALA A 217 -16.80 0.15 -15.54
CA ALA A 217 -17.80 0.96 -16.20
C ALA A 217 -18.02 2.33 -15.52
N GLN A 218 -17.85 2.40 -14.19
CA GLN A 218 -17.90 3.69 -13.47
C GLN A 218 -16.73 4.60 -13.85
N ARG A 219 -15.52 4.06 -14.02
CA ARG A 219 -14.35 4.82 -14.48
C ARG A 219 -14.53 5.34 -15.90
N GLU A 220 -15.06 4.51 -16.80
CA GLU A 220 -15.39 4.92 -18.16
C GLU A 220 -16.42 6.05 -18.18
N ARG A 221 -17.48 5.98 -17.34
CA ARG A 221 -18.45 7.06 -17.21
C ARG A 221 -17.81 8.37 -16.73
N TRP A 222 -16.88 8.33 -15.77
CA TRP A 222 -16.16 9.52 -15.32
C TRP A 222 -15.25 10.09 -16.40
N ALA A 223 -14.54 9.24 -17.14
CA ALA A 223 -13.71 9.65 -18.27
C ALA A 223 -14.57 10.34 -19.34
N ALA A 224 -15.68 9.73 -19.74
CA ALA A 224 -16.62 10.33 -20.71
C ALA A 224 -17.21 11.65 -20.21
N ALA A 225 -17.57 11.74 -18.93
CA ALA A 225 -18.13 12.96 -18.33
C ALA A 225 -17.12 14.11 -18.22
N SER A 226 -15.82 13.82 -18.18
CA SER A 226 -14.78 14.86 -18.16
C SER A 226 -14.67 15.65 -19.46
N GLY A 227 -15.08 15.04 -20.58
CA GLY A 227 -14.91 15.59 -21.92
C GLY A 227 -13.47 15.63 -22.42
N GLU A 228 -12.53 15.02 -21.68
CA GLU A 228 -11.12 14.97 -22.04
C GLU A 228 -10.83 13.75 -22.94
N ASP A 229 -9.95 13.93 -23.92
CA ASP A 229 -9.39 12.81 -24.68
C ASP A 229 -8.28 12.13 -23.87
N LEU A 230 -8.58 10.95 -23.34
CA LEU A 230 -7.63 10.16 -22.55
C LEU A 230 -6.80 9.19 -23.40
N THR A 231 -6.89 9.25 -24.73
CA THR A 231 -6.11 8.42 -25.65
C THR A 231 -4.61 8.61 -25.42
N GLY A 232 -3.88 7.51 -25.18
CA GLY A 232 -2.43 7.54 -24.91
C GLY A 232 -2.06 7.93 -23.46
N ASN A 233 -3.05 8.09 -22.58
CA ASN A 233 -2.78 8.26 -21.16
C ASN A 233 -2.40 6.93 -20.50
N ASN A 234 -3.05 5.84 -20.89
CA ASN A 234 -2.76 4.49 -20.41
C ASN A 234 -3.08 3.44 -21.51
N PRO A 235 -2.10 2.73 -22.08
CA PRO A 235 -0.66 2.78 -21.80
C PRO A 235 -0.02 4.11 -22.22
N GLY A 236 0.90 4.61 -21.39
CA GLY A 236 1.69 5.82 -21.70
C GLY A 236 2.83 5.53 -22.68
N GLN A 237 3.52 6.60 -23.11
CA GLN A 237 4.62 6.49 -24.08
C GLN A 237 5.76 5.57 -23.61
N GLU A 238 6.02 5.52 -22.32
CA GLU A 238 7.02 4.63 -21.71
C GLU A 238 6.61 3.16 -21.81
N ASN A 239 5.32 2.86 -21.66
CA ASN A 239 4.78 1.50 -21.81
C ASN A 239 4.87 1.02 -23.26
N ILE A 240 4.51 1.90 -24.21
CA ILE A 240 4.59 1.60 -25.65
C ILE A 240 6.05 1.36 -26.06
N ARG A 241 6.98 2.20 -25.60
CA ARG A 241 8.42 1.98 -25.83
C ARG A 241 8.92 0.70 -25.18
N GLY A 242 8.28 0.27 -24.09
CA GLY A 242 8.53 -1.00 -23.41
C GLY A 242 7.92 -2.22 -24.07
N GLY A 243 7.20 -2.05 -25.20
CA GLY A 243 6.64 -3.12 -26.02
C GLY A 243 5.16 -3.41 -25.80
N LEU A 244 4.43 -2.59 -25.01
CA LEU A 244 2.98 -2.72 -24.86
C LEU A 244 2.25 -1.97 -25.99
N SER A 245 1.14 -2.53 -26.48
CA SER A 245 0.42 -2.02 -27.66
C SER A 245 -0.92 -1.36 -27.33
N SER A 246 -1.68 -1.90 -26.38
CA SER A 246 -3.03 -1.43 -26.03
C SER A 246 -3.31 -1.52 -24.53
N ILE A 247 -4.44 -0.91 -24.11
CA ILE A 247 -4.90 -0.99 -22.72
C ILE A 247 -5.31 -2.42 -22.36
N GLU A 248 -5.94 -3.15 -23.29
CA GLU A 248 -6.36 -4.54 -23.08
C GLU A 248 -5.15 -5.45 -22.84
N GLU A 249 -4.09 -5.31 -23.64
CA GLU A 249 -2.84 -6.06 -23.43
C GLU A 249 -2.23 -5.73 -22.07
N LYS A 250 -2.14 -4.44 -21.73
CA LYS A 250 -1.62 -4.00 -20.43
C LYS A 250 -2.48 -4.55 -19.30
N SER A 251 -3.80 -4.51 -19.41
CA SER A 251 -4.74 -4.98 -18.40
C SER A 251 -4.67 -6.49 -18.20
N LEU A 252 -4.59 -7.28 -19.25
CA LEU A 252 -4.38 -8.74 -19.15
C LEU A 252 -3.10 -9.06 -18.37
N GLY A 253 -2.01 -8.32 -18.63
CA GLY A 253 -0.78 -8.43 -17.86
C GLY A 253 -0.92 -7.94 -16.42
N ALA A 254 -1.68 -6.86 -16.19
CA ALA A 254 -1.85 -6.27 -14.87
C ALA A 254 -2.67 -7.15 -13.93
N ILE A 255 -3.79 -7.74 -14.37
CA ILE A 255 -4.63 -8.61 -13.51
C ILE A 255 -3.93 -9.91 -13.12
N ALA A 256 -2.88 -10.31 -13.84
CA ALA A 256 -2.07 -11.49 -13.50
C ALA A 256 -1.37 -11.37 -12.14
N LYS A 257 -1.10 -10.12 -11.67
CA LYS A 257 -0.52 -9.86 -10.34
C LYS A 257 -1.40 -10.35 -9.18
N GLY A 258 -2.71 -10.54 -9.43
CA GLY A 258 -3.65 -11.09 -8.47
C GLY A 258 -3.64 -12.63 -8.35
N GLY A 259 -2.73 -13.34 -9.03
CA GLY A 259 -2.65 -14.80 -8.97
C GLY A 259 -3.87 -15.51 -9.53
N SER A 260 -4.20 -16.67 -9.00
CA SER A 260 -5.25 -17.57 -9.51
C SER A 260 -6.41 -17.82 -8.53
N ARG A 261 -6.30 -17.37 -7.28
CA ARG A 261 -7.33 -17.63 -6.27
C ARG A 261 -8.60 -16.83 -6.55
N PRO A 262 -9.79 -17.31 -6.12
CA PRO A 262 -11.05 -16.59 -6.32
C PRO A 262 -11.02 -15.20 -5.65
N VAL A 263 -11.49 -14.18 -6.37
CA VAL A 263 -11.66 -12.83 -5.83
C VAL A 263 -12.81 -12.82 -4.84
N GLN A 264 -12.54 -12.45 -3.58
CA GLN A 264 -13.51 -12.45 -2.49
C GLN A 264 -14.38 -11.20 -2.45
N GLY A 265 -14.00 -10.15 -3.14
CA GLY A 265 -14.79 -8.92 -3.24
C GLY A 265 -14.02 -7.75 -3.81
N VAL A 266 -14.79 -6.69 -4.09
CA VAL A 266 -14.30 -5.36 -4.48
C VAL A 266 -14.41 -4.45 -3.26
N VAL A 267 -13.31 -3.83 -2.85
CA VAL A 267 -13.31 -2.89 -1.73
C VAL A 267 -13.10 -1.46 -2.23
N PRO A 268 -13.79 -0.48 -1.64
CA PRO A 268 -13.52 0.93 -1.94
C PRO A 268 -12.08 1.31 -1.59
N HIS A 269 -11.54 2.35 -2.23
CA HIS A 269 -10.19 2.85 -1.96
C HIS A 269 -9.95 3.08 -0.46
N ALA A 270 -8.84 2.54 0.03
CA ALA A 270 -8.43 2.61 1.43
C ALA A 270 -9.38 1.96 2.46
N ALA A 271 -10.39 1.21 2.02
CA ALA A 271 -11.25 0.47 2.94
C ALA A 271 -10.50 -0.75 3.50
N PRO A 272 -10.69 -1.08 4.79
CA PRO A 272 -10.06 -2.25 5.39
C PRO A 272 -10.41 -3.53 4.64
N LEU A 273 -9.43 -4.43 4.47
CA LEU A 273 -9.70 -5.75 3.91
C LEU A 273 -10.56 -6.55 4.89
N PRO A 274 -11.72 -7.10 4.44
CA PRO A 274 -12.67 -7.77 5.34
C PRO A 274 -12.17 -9.06 5.98
N GLY A 275 -11.18 -9.72 5.37
CA GLY A 275 -10.67 -11.00 5.85
C GLY A 275 -9.57 -11.60 4.96
N PRO A 276 -9.22 -12.87 5.17
CA PRO A 276 -8.28 -13.58 4.32
C PRO A 276 -8.81 -13.76 2.90
N GLY A 277 -7.92 -14.05 1.96
CA GLY A 277 -8.25 -14.27 0.55
C GLY A 277 -7.72 -13.19 -0.38
N LEU A 278 -8.11 -13.29 -1.66
CA LEU A 278 -7.76 -12.31 -2.69
C LEU A 278 -8.86 -11.24 -2.80
N TRP A 279 -8.47 -9.98 -2.74
CA TRP A 279 -9.33 -8.82 -2.85
C TRP A 279 -8.92 -7.93 -4.01
N VAL A 280 -9.84 -7.19 -4.60
CA VAL A 280 -9.52 -6.10 -5.51
C VAL A 280 -9.98 -4.78 -4.90
N MET A 281 -9.19 -3.72 -5.07
CA MET A 281 -9.50 -2.39 -4.52
C MET A 281 -9.77 -1.42 -5.66
N GLU A 282 -10.93 -0.76 -5.60
CA GLU A 282 -11.15 0.40 -6.44
C GLU A 282 -10.12 1.48 -6.14
N GLY A 283 -9.47 2.01 -7.16
CA GLY A 283 -8.42 3.00 -6.94
C GLY A 283 -7.93 3.66 -8.21
N PRO A 284 -7.10 4.70 -8.06
CA PRO A 284 -6.46 5.37 -9.20
C PRO A 284 -5.44 4.44 -9.86
N ALA A 285 -5.28 4.57 -11.17
CA ALA A 285 -4.22 3.92 -11.94
C ALA A 285 -2.92 4.73 -11.89
N PHE A 286 -2.45 4.98 -10.67
CA PHE A 286 -1.21 5.66 -10.38
C PHE A 286 -0.65 5.14 -9.05
N SER A 287 0.56 4.60 -9.07
CA SER A 287 1.12 3.81 -7.97
C SER A 287 1.17 4.52 -6.61
N PRO A 288 1.59 5.79 -6.46
CA PRO A 288 1.65 6.43 -5.15
C PRO A 288 0.32 6.44 -4.38
N PRO A 289 -0.81 6.93 -4.91
CA PRO A 289 -2.08 6.88 -4.19
C PRO A 289 -2.67 5.46 -4.12
N SER A 290 -2.44 4.59 -5.12
CA SER A 290 -2.87 3.19 -5.09
C SER A 290 -2.24 2.44 -3.92
N ILE A 291 -0.92 2.48 -3.80
CA ILE A 291 -0.14 1.86 -2.72
C ILE A 291 -0.53 2.44 -1.36
N THR A 292 -0.66 3.77 -1.23
CA THR A 292 -1.12 4.39 0.01
C THR A 292 -2.51 3.86 0.42
N GLY A 293 -3.39 3.61 -0.56
CA GLY A 293 -4.69 2.96 -0.35
C GLY A 293 -4.56 1.56 0.23
N PHE A 294 -3.64 0.73 -0.29
CA PHE A 294 -3.40 -0.63 0.25
C PHE A 294 -2.88 -0.58 1.68
N VAL A 295 -1.96 0.33 1.98
CA VAL A 295 -1.42 0.49 3.33
C VAL A 295 -2.50 0.98 4.30
N ALA A 296 -3.35 1.93 3.88
CA ALA A 296 -4.51 2.36 4.66
C ALA A 296 -5.54 1.22 4.86
N ALA A 297 -5.66 0.29 3.90
CA ALA A 297 -6.49 -0.92 4.04
C ALA A 297 -5.91 -1.98 4.99
N GLY A 298 -4.70 -1.76 5.52
CA GLY A 298 -4.04 -2.60 6.49
C GLY A 298 -2.96 -3.52 5.91
N CYS A 299 -2.54 -3.34 4.65
CA CYS A 299 -1.40 -4.09 4.11
C CYS A 299 -0.13 -3.77 4.89
N THR A 300 0.59 -4.82 5.28
CA THR A 300 1.82 -4.74 6.08
C THR A 300 3.08 -5.01 5.27
N MET A 301 2.91 -5.56 4.07
CA MET A 301 3.94 -5.81 3.07
C MET A 301 3.41 -5.44 1.68
N LEU A 302 4.31 -5.03 0.81
CA LEU A 302 4.01 -4.72 -0.58
C LEU A 302 4.96 -5.47 -1.51
N ILE A 303 4.44 -5.90 -2.67
CA ILE A 303 5.25 -6.26 -3.84
C ILE A 303 5.00 -5.19 -4.90
N PHE A 304 6.08 -4.67 -5.48
CA PHE A 304 6.02 -3.71 -6.56
C PHE A 304 6.79 -4.23 -7.77
N THR A 305 6.06 -4.68 -8.79
CA THR A 305 6.66 -5.18 -10.03
C THR A 305 6.97 -4.03 -10.99
N THR A 306 8.08 -4.12 -11.71
CA THR A 306 8.48 -3.11 -12.70
C THR A 306 9.26 -3.72 -13.85
N GLY A 307 9.10 -3.18 -15.05
CA GLY A 307 9.89 -3.52 -16.22
C GLY A 307 11.21 -2.74 -16.24
N PRO A 308 11.21 -1.45 -16.62
CA PRO A 308 12.43 -0.64 -16.70
C PRO A 308 12.94 -0.11 -15.36
N GLY A 309 12.19 -0.27 -14.26
CA GLY A 309 12.54 0.24 -12.93
C GLY A 309 11.60 1.35 -12.46
N ASN A 310 11.41 1.42 -11.13
CA ASN A 310 10.65 2.43 -10.44
C ASN A 310 11.22 2.62 -9.04
N SER A 311 11.51 3.86 -8.64
CA SER A 311 12.09 4.18 -7.32
C SER A 311 11.04 4.25 -6.21
N TYR A 312 9.75 4.47 -6.52
CA TYR A 312 8.71 4.67 -5.49
C TYR A 312 8.55 3.45 -4.57
N CYS A 313 8.41 3.71 -3.28
CA CYS A 313 8.00 2.74 -2.27
C CYS A 313 7.13 3.44 -1.21
N ASP A 314 6.43 2.66 -0.38
CA ASP A 314 5.64 3.23 0.72
C ASP A 314 6.51 3.56 1.94
N THR A 315 6.10 4.59 2.68
CA THR A 315 6.79 5.04 3.89
C THR A 315 6.63 4.07 5.06
N LEU A 316 5.47 3.43 5.20
CA LEU A 316 5.11 2.61 6.38
C LEU A 316 5.25 1.11 6.13
N ALA A 317 4.89 0.65 4.92
CA ALA A 317 4.94 -0.77 4.56
C ALA A 317 6.16 -1.08 3.69
N PRO A 318 7.02 -2.06 4.08
CA PRO A 318 8.12 -2.50 3.25
C PRO A 318 7.64 -2.89 1.86
N THR A 319 8.32 -2.35 0.84
CA THR A 319 7.98 -2.56 -0.57
C THR A 319 9.07 -3.37 -1.24
N VAL A 320 8.80 -4.64 -1.54
CA VAL A 320 9.71 -5.55 -2.24
C VAL A 320 9.60 -5.26 -3.75
N LYS A 321 10.63 -4.65 -4.33
CA LYS A 321 10.67 -4.37 -5.77
C LYS A 321 11.14 -5.58 -6.55
N VAL A 322 10.36 -5.96 -7.56
CA VAL A 322 10.56 -7.17 -8.36
C VAL A 322 10.67 -6.82 -9.84
N THR A 323 11.68 -7.33 -10.50
CA THR A 323 11.76 -7.30 -11.97
C THR A 323 12.14 -8.65 -12.52
N VAL A 324 11.66 -8.95 -13.73
CA VAL A 324 12.15 -10.09 -14.52
C VAL A 324 12.92 -9.63 -15.76
N ASN A 325 13.07 -8.31 -15.95
CA ASN A 325 13.87 -7.73 -17.04
C ASN A 325 15.37 -7.83 -16.70
N PRO A 326 16.18 -8.64 -17.44
CA PRO A 326 17.59 -8.85 -17.11
C PRO A 326 18.42 -7.56 -17.12
N LYS A 327 18.10 -6.64 -18.04
CA LYS A 327 18.81 -5.35 -18.15
C LYS A 327 18.52 -4.46 -16.94
N THR A 328 17.29 -4.47 -16.44
CA THR A 328 16.88 -3.72 -15.26
C THR A 328 17.48 -4.30 -14.00
N ALA A 329 17.44 -5.63 -13.83
CA ALA A 329 18.04 -6.31 -12.69
C ALA A 329 19.54 -5.96 -12.55
N GLN A 330 20.28 -6.01 -13.66
CA GLN A 330 21.71 -5.66 -13.67
C GLN A 330 21.94 -4.17 -13.39
N ARG A 331 21.18 -3.28 -14.03
CA ARG A 331 21.41 -1.82 -13.94
C ARG A 331 20.97 -1.26 -12.58
N LEU A 332 19.92 -1.81 -11.99
CA LEU A 332 19.30 -1.31 -10.76
C LEU A 332 19.46 -2.29 -9.57
N ALA A 333 20.60 -2.97 -9.49
CA ALA A 333 20.87 -3.97 -8.45
C ALA A 333 20.74 -3.43 -7.01
N HIS A 334 20.84 -2.10 -6.79
CA HIS A 334 20.63 -1.45 -5.49
C HIS A 334 19.25 -0.78 -5.35
N GLN A 335 18.29 -1.12 -6.21
CA GLN A 335 16.90 -0.67 -6.13
C GLN A 335 15.92 -1.83 -6.28
N ILE A 336 16.35 -2.95 -6.88
CA ILE A 336 15.55 -4.16 -7.07
C ILE A 336 15.87 -5.13 -5.94
N ASP A 337 14.84 -5.53 -5.21
CA ASP A 337 14.98 -6.48 -4.09
C ASP A 337 15.01 -7.93 -4.59
N PHE A 338 14.26 -8.24 -5.66
CA PHE A 338 14.23 -9.59 -6.24
C PHE A 338 14.48 -9.56 -7.76
N ASP A 339 15.57 -10.21 -8.16
CA ASP A 339 15.88 -10.48 -9.55
C ASP A 339 15.22 -11.80 -10.00
N GLY A 340 14.13 -11.67 -10.75
CA GLY A 340 13.42 -12.79 -11.37
C GLY A 340 13.80 -13.02 -12.84
N SER A 341 14.89 -12.41 -13.33
CA SER A 341 15.29 -12.46 -14.75
C SER A 341 15.52 -13.86 -15.30
N GLY A 342 15.83 -14.81 -14.43
CA GLY A 342 15.94 -16.22 -14.78
C GLY A 342 14.69 -16.79 -15.46
N LEU A 343 13.50 -16.23 -15.19
CA LEU A 343 12.25 -16.60 -15.88
C LEU A 343 12.30 -16.25 -17.38
N MET A 344 12.74 -15.02 -17.69
CA MET A 344 12.83 -14.57 -19.08
C MET A 344 14.00 -15.20 -19.84
N LEU A 345 15.03 -15.64 -19.11
CA LEU A 345 16.19 -16.32 -19.67
C LEU A 345 16.00 -17.85 -19.79
N GLY A 346 14.87 -18.39 -19.28
CA GLY A 346 14.61 -19.83 -19.26
C GLY A 346 15.57 -20.63 -18.37
N THR A 347 16.19 -20.00 -17.38
CA THR A 347 17.15 -20.61 -16.45
C THR A 347 16.55 -20.92 -15.08
N ARG A 348 15.30 -20.54 -14.86
CA ARG A 348 14.58 -20.78 -13.59
C ARG A 348 13.10 -21.08 -13.86
N GLU A 349 12.60 -22.12 -13.21
CA GLU A 349 11.19 -22.47 -13.27
C GLU A 349 10.30 -21.49 -12.51
N PRO A 350 9.08 -21.18 -13.00
CA PRO A 350 8.17 -20.23 -12.34
C PRO A 350 7.86 -20.59 -10.89
N ALA A 351 7.62 -21.84 -10.58
CA ALA A 351 7.33 -22.30 -9.22
C ALA A 351 8.50 -22.04 -8.27
N GLU A 352 9.73 -22.35 -8.71
CA GLU A 352 10.96 -22.11 -7.93
C GLU A 352 11.21 -20.61 -7.70
N ALA A 353 10.96 -19.78 -8.71
CA ALA A 353 11.08 -18.33 -8.58
C ALA A 353 10.08 -17.78 -7.56
N ALA A 354 8.84 -18.29 -7.59
CA ALA A 354 7.79 -17.88 -6.68
C ALA A 354 8.03 -18.36 -5.25
N ASP A 355 8.59 -19.56 -5.05
CA ASP A 355 8.99 -20.04 -3.72
C ASP A 355 10.11 -19.18 -3.15
N ALA A 356 11.10 -18.81 -3.97
CA ALA A 356 12.18 -17.95 -3.54
C ALA A 356 11.71 -16.52 -3.21
N LEU A 357 10.81 -15.94 -4.03
CA LEU A 357 10.24 -14.62 -3.76
C LEU A 357 9.37 -14.65 -2.50
N PHE A 358 8.58 -15.70 -2.29
CA PHE A 358 7.79 -15.86 -1.06
C PHE A 358 8.68 -15.98 0.18
N ALA A 359 9.75 -16.78 0.12
CA ALA A 359 10.72 -16.89 1.21
C ALA A 359 11.37 -15.53 1.52
N GLN A 360 11.75 -14.77 0.49
CA GLN A 360 12.30 -13.44 0.67
C GLN A 360 11.27 -12.44 1.22
N LEU A 361 9.99 -12.54 0.82
CA LEU A 361 8.91 -11.75 1.41
C LEU A 361 8.79 -11.99 2.92
N LEU A 362 8.89 -13.26 3.38
CA LEU A 362 8.88 -13.61 4.80
C LEU A 362 10.12 -13.10 5.53
N ASP A 363 11.29 -13.10 4.88
CA ASP A 363 12.51 -12.52 5.43
C ASP A 363 12.37 -11.00 5.61
N HIS A 364 11.87 -10.29 4.60
CA HIS A 364 11.57 -8.84 4.74
C HIS A 364 10.49 -8.58 5.80
N ALA A 365 9.46 -9.41 5.90
CA ALA A 365 8.47 -9.32 6.97
C ALA A 365 9.11 -9.52 8.35
N SER A 366 10.15 -10.34 8.45
CA SER A 366 10.92 -10.62 9.66
C SER A 366 11.93 -9.53 10.02
N GLY A 367 12.14 -8.52 9.17
CA GLY A 367 12.91 -7.32 9.51
C GLY A 367 14.06 -6.96 8.59
N THR A 368 14.41 -7.81 7.62
CA THR A 368 15.32 -7.42 6.55
C THR A 368 14.76 -6.20 5.82
N ARG A 369 15.60 -5.19 5.59
CA ARG A 369 15.16 -3.96 4.93
C ARG A 369 15.12 -4.13 3.43
N CYS A 370 14.05 -3.63 2.81
CA CYS A 370 14.00 -3.42 1.38
C CYS A 370 14.92 -2.26 0.97
N TRP A 371 15.37 -2.23 -0.28
CA TRP A 371 16.20 -1.13 -0.79
C TRP A 371 15.56 0.23 -0.60
N GLY A 372 14.24 0.36 -0.82
CA GLY A 372 13.52 1.61 -0.59
C GLY A 372 13.59 2.11 0.86
N GLU A 373 13.61 1.21 1.86
CA GLU A 373 13.82 1.57 3.26
C GLU A 373 15.29 1.97 3.55
N VAL A 374 16.26 1.37 2.84
CA VAL A 374 17.70 1.70 2.99
C VAL A 374 18.00 3.06 2.38
N LEU A 375 17.38 3.37 1.24
CA LEU A 375 17.60 4.60 0.49
C LEU A 375 16.70 5.77 0.94
N ASP A 376 15.76 5.52 1.88
CA ASP A 376 14.76 6.49 2.35
C ASP A 376 13.89 7.06 1.19
N GLU A 377 13.51 6.18 0.26
CA GLU A 377 12.68 6.52 -0.90
C GLU A 377 11.17 6.48 -0.62
N GLY A 378 10.78 6.34 0.65
CA GLY A 378 9.39 6.22 1.08
C GLY A 378 8.56 7.46 0.78
N GLY A 379 7.37 7.23 0.20
CA GLY A 379 6.38 8.26 -0.09
C GLY A 379 4.96 7.83 0.26
N TYR A 380 4.05 8.77 0.24
CA TYR A 380 2.60 8.53 0.34
C TYR A 380 1.86 9.58 -0.50
N ALA A 381 0.67 9.26 -0.95
CA ALA A 381 -0.18 10.19 -1.67
C ALA A 381 -1.66 9.96 -1.33
N PHE A 382 -2.38 11.03 -1.06
CA PHE A 382 -3.82 10.98 -0.84
C PHE A 382 -4.55 11.15 -2.17
N ALA A 383 -5.37 10.16 -2.53
CA ALA A 383 -6.24 10.25 -3.70
C ALA A 383 -7.33 11.31 -3.49
N ARG A 384 -7.82 11.87 -4.60
CA ARG A 384 -8.84 12.90 -4.61
C ARG A 384 -9.73 12.78 -5.85
N LEU A 385 -11.02 13.07 -5.70
CA LEU A 385 -12.03 12.99 -6.76
C LEU A 385 -12.59 14.36 -7.17
N GLY A 386 -12.67 15.31 -6.26
CA GLY A 386 -13.37 16.55 -6.46
C GLY A 386 -12.56 17.82 -6.17
N VAL A 387 -13.25 18.94 -6.16
CA VAL A 387 -12.71 20.28 -5.85
C VAL A 387 -12.86 20.61 -4.36
N ASP A 388 -12.10 21.58 -3.86
CA ASP A 388 -12.28 22.20 -2.55
C ASP A 388 -13.16 23.43 -2.64
N PHE A 389 -13.93 23.72 -1.58
CA PHE A 389 -14.69 24.95 -1.37
C PHE A 389 -14.18 25.74 -0.18
#